data_3331f4fefba9c565566d9c8f31f523ed
#
_entry.id   3331f4fefba9c565566d9c8f31f523ed
#
_cell.length_a   1.000
_cell.length_b   1.000
_cell.length_c   1.000
_cell.angle_alpha   90.00
_cell.angle_beta   90.00
_cell.angle_gamma   90.00
#
_symmetry.space_group_name_H-M   'P 1'
#
loop_
_entity.id
_entity.type
_entity.pdbx_description
1 polymer ?
#
loop_
_entity_poly.entity_id
_entity_poly.type
_entity_poly.pdbx_seq_one_letter_code
_entity_poly.pdbx_strand_id
1 'polypeptide(L)' 'MEANKTVLQMKYARIVNIFAKESGMTLEDALSFFYNSTTYELISEGVADLHCRSDEYLADELMLEYKDVDSLNTPIGII' A
#
# COMPACT_ATOMS: atom_id res chain seq x y z
N MET A 1 5.07 20.36 8.21
CA MET A 1 6.28 20.25 7.48
C MET A 1 6.20 19.21 6.39
N GLU A 2 6.69 19.53 5.22
CA GLU A 2 6.61 18.60 4.14
C GLU A 2 7.67 17.54 4.19
N ALA A 3 7.33 16.34 3.87
CA ALA A 3 8.27 15.27 3.84
C ALA A 3 9.11 15.44 2.56
N ASN A 4 10.39 15.10 2.66
CA ASN A 4 11.27 15.21 1.53
C ASN A 4 10.89 14.13 0.52
N LYS A 5 10.80 14.48 -0.76
CA LYS A 5 10.42 13.56 -1.80
C LYS A 5 11.28 12.33 -1.86
N THR A 6 12.58 12.47 -1.71
CA THR A 6 13.49 11.34 -1.76
C THR A 6 13.23 10.40 -0.61
N VAL A 7 12.98 10.94 0.58
CA VAL A 7 12.74 10.14 1.76
C VAL A 7 11.43 9.39 1.57
N LEU A 8 10.41 10.02 0.99
CA LEU A 8 9.13 9.36 0.76
C LEU A 8 9.27 8.24 -0.26
N GLN A 9 10.08 8.42 -1.31
CA GLN A 9 10.27 7.40 -2.30
C GLN A 9 10.96 6.18 -1.71
N MET A 10 11.92 6.40 -0.80
CA MET A 10 12.61 5.30 -0.15
C MET A 10 11.63 4.56 0.76
N LYS A 11 10.73 5.30 1.40
CA LYS A 11 9.75 4.69 2.29
C LYS A 11 8.78 3.86 1.45
N TYR A 12 8.36 4.35 0.30
CA TYR A 12 7.44 3.64 -0.56
C TYR A 12 8.09 2.32 -1.00
N ALA A 13 9.38 2.36 -1.36
CA ALA A 13 10.08 1.15 -1.79
C ALA A 13 10.08 0.09 -0.68
N ARG A 14 10.26 0.52 0.57
CA ARG A 14 10.28 -0.41 1.69
C ARG A 14 8.89 -1.01 1.92
N ILE A 15 7.85 -0.17 1.83
CA ILE A 15 6.47 -0.61 2.03
C ILE A 15 6.12 -1.64 0.95
N VAL A 16 6.47 -1.34 -0.32
CA VAL A 16 6.16 -2.22 -1.42
C VAL A 16 6.90 -3.56 -1.28
N ASN A 17 8.15 -3.52 -0.78
CA ASN A 17 8.92 -4.74 -0.58
C ASN A 17 8.24 -5.64 0.46
N ILE A 18 7.79 -5.06 1.56
CA ILE A 18 7.13 -5.82 2.63
C ILE A 18 5.84 -6.39 2.07
N PHE A 19 5.06 -5.57 1.36
CA PHE A 19 3.79 -5.97 0.80
C PHE A 19 3.98 -7.10 -0.22
N ALA A 20 4.98 -7.00 -1.08
CA ALA A 20 5.25 -8.01 -2.09
C ALA A 20 5.55 -9.36 -1.42
N LYS A 21 6.34 -9.33 -0.35
CA LYS A 21 6.69 -10.56 0.34
C LYS A 21 5.47 -11.16 1.02
N GLU A 22 4.67 -10.36 1.64
CA GLU A 22 3.50 -10.85 2.36
C GLU A 22 2.39 -11.32 1.44
N SER A 23 2.23 -10.71 0.29
CA SER A 23 1.17 -11.07 -0.62
C SER A 23 1.58 -12.16 -1.62
N GLY A 24 2.87 -12.40 -1.75
CA GLY A 24 3.37 -13.35 -2.73
C GLY A 24 3.42 -12.77 -4.15
N MET A 25 3.26 -11.46 -4.29
CA MET A 25 3.29 -10.86 -5.60
C MET A 25 4.71 -10.59 -6.03
N THR A 26 4.91 -10.34 -7.32
CA THR A 26 6.21 -9.94 -7.83
C THR A 26 6.32 -8.49 -7.40
N LEU A 27 7.50 -7.96 -7.36
CA LEU A 27 7.73 -6.59 -6.95
C LEU A 27 7.01 -5.65 -7.93
N GLU A 28 6.99 -5.96 -9.20
CA GLU A 28 6.36 -5.17 -10.21
C GLU A 28 4.87 -5.08 -9.97
N ASP A 29 4.20 -6.19 -9.70
CA ASP A 29 2.77 -6.20 -9.46
C ASP A 29 2.45 -5.46 -8.15
N ALA A 30 3.28 -5.65 -7.14
CA ALA A 30 3.07 -5.00 -5.84
C ALA A 30 3.20 -3.48 -6.00
N LEU A 31 4.15 -3.04 -6.82
CA LEU A 31 4.39 -1.63 -7.03
C LEU A 31 3.18 -1.03 -7.76
N SER A 32 2.65 -1.72 -8.77
CA SER A 32 1.51 -1.26 -9.53
C SER A 32 0.29 -1.15 -8.61
N PHE A 33 0.08 -2.14 -7.76
CA PHE A 33 -1.05 -2.13 -6.84
C PHE A 33 -0.89 -0.94 -5.88
N PHE A 34 0.31 -0.73 -5.37
CA PHE A 34 0.58 0.33 -4.42
C PHE A 34 0.25 1.71 -5.01
N TYR A 35 0.70 1.99 -6.23
CA TYR A 35 0.47 3.29 -6.81
C TYR A 35 -0.99 3.54 -7.21
N ASN A 36 -1.80 2.48 -7.27
CA ASN A 36 -3.21 2.63 -7.57
C ASN A 36 -4.05 2.49 -6.31
N SER A 37 -3.41 2.37 -5.14
CA SER A 37 -4.14 2.11 -3.90
C SER A 37 -4.61 3.37 -3.20
N THR A 38 -5.59 3.23 -2.34
CA THR A 38 -6.07 4.33 -1.52
C THR A 38 -4.98 4.67 -0.51
N THR A 39 -4.22 3.65 -0.04
CA THR A 39 -3.15 3.86 0.92
C THR A 39 -2.11 4.86 0.35
N TYR A 40 -1.72 4.67 -0.92
CA TYR A 40 -0.74 5.57 -1.52
C TYR A 40 -1.33 6.98 -1.64
N GLU A 41 -2.59 7.08 -2.02
CA GLU A 41 -3.25 8.34 -2.19
C GLU A 41 -3.25 9.12 -0.87
N LEU A 42 -3.60 8.46 0.22
CA LEU A 42 -3.65 9.09 1.53
C LEU A 42 -2.25 9.50 2.02
N ILE A 43 -1.24 8.69 1.79
CA ILE A 43 0.12 9.00 2.21
C ILE A 43 0.62 10.20 1.40
N SER A 44 0.38 10.22 0.10
CA SER A 44 0.90 11.28 -0.73
C SER A 44 0.22 12.61 -0.45
N GLU A 45 -1.01 12.58 0.05
CA GLU A 45 -1.70 13.77 0.39
C GLU A 45 -1.48 14.20 1.84
N GLY A 46 -0.72 13.43 2.59
CA GLY A 46 -0.42 13.75 3.98
C GLY A 46 -1.58 13.62 4.95
N VAL A 47 -2.59 12.86 4.58
CA VAL A 47 -3.77 12.70 5.41
C VAL A 47 -3.42 12.00 6.71
N ALA A 48 -3.81 12.55 7.81
CA ALA A 48 -3.58 12.02 9.15
C ALA A 48 -2.12 11.64 9.41
N ASP A 49 -1.19 12.32 8.77
CA ASP A 49 0.23 12.10 8.90
C ASP A 49 0.61 10.62 8.70
N LEU A 50 -0.05 9.96 7.78
CA LEU A 50 0.23 8.57 7.50
C LEU A 50 1.68 8.36 7.09
N HIS A 51 2.32 9.34 6.45
CA HIS A 51 3.71 9.20 6.06
C HIS A 51 4.63 9.06 7.27
N CYS A 52 4.13 9.31 8.50
CA CYS A 52 4.93 9.16 9.70
C CYS A 52 4.74 7.79 10.33
N ARG A 53 3.86 6.96 9.78
CA ARG A 53 3.62 5.63 10.34
C ARG A 53 4.74 4.68 9.88
N SER A 54 4.89 3.56 10.58
CA SER A 54 5.95 2.63 10.25
C SER A 54 5.68 1.98 8.90
N ASP A 55 6.71 1.44 8.28
CA ASP A 55 6.59 0.79 7.00
C ASP A 55 5.70 -0.45 7.15
N GLU A 56 5.81 -1.18 8.26
CA GLU A 56 5.01 -2.37 8.51
C GLU A 56 3.54 -2.00 8.64
N TYR A 57 3.25 -0.89 9.29
CA TYR A 57 1.87 -0.45 9.49
C TYR A 57 1.25 -0.16 8.12
N LEU A 58 1.99 0.55 7.26
CA LEU A 58 1.46 0.92 5.96
C LEU A 58 1.35 -0.29 5.02
N ALA A 59 2.28 -1.24 5.15
CA ALA A 59 2.22 -2.45 4.36
C ALA A 59 0.98 -3.29 4.78
N ASP A 60 0.65 -3.27 6.09
CA ASP A 60 -0.51 -4.00 6.58
C ASP A 60 -1.80 -3.34 6.04
N GLU A 61 -1.84 -2.01 5.98
CA GLU A 61 -2.99 -1.31 5.45
C GLU A 61 -3.15 -1.66 3.96
N LEU A 62 -2.04 -1.79 3.24
CA LEU A 62 -2.05 -2.13 1.85
C LEU A 62 -2.54 -3.57 1.68
N MET A 63 -2.15 -4.48 2.60
CA MET A 63 -2.60 -5.85 2.56
C MET A 63 -4.11 -5.94 2.78
N LEU A 64 -4.65 -5.13 3.68
CA LEU A 64 -6.06 -5.12 3.95
C LEU A 64 -6.81 -4.65 2.70
N GLU A 65 -6.28 -3.65 2.02
CA GLU A 65 -6.87 -3.12 0.82
C GLU A 65 -6.84 -4.19 -0.28
N TYR A 66 -5.76 -4.94 -0.38
CA TYR A 66 -5.59 -5.98 -1.36
C TYR A 66 -6.62 -7.09 -1.11
N LYS A 67 -6.80 -7.47 0.14
CA LYS A 67 -7.74 -8.52 0.49
C LYS A 67 -9.17 -8.07 0.19
N ASP A 68 -9.48 -6.80 0.41
CA ASP A 68 -10.80 -6.29 0.16
C ASP A 68 -11.10 -6.34 -1.33
N VAL A 69 -10.15 -5.97 -2.18
CA VAL A 69 -10.35 -5.95 -3.61
C VAL A 69 -10.55 -7.39 -4.07
N ASP A 70 -9.78 -8.34 -3.51
CA ASP A 70 -9.86 -9.74 -3.88
C ASP A 70 -11.26 -10.25 -3.49
N SER A 71 -11.73 -9.84 -2.32
CA SER A 71 -13.01 -10.27 -1.82
C SER A 71 -14.12 -9.72 -2.73
N LEU A 72 -14.02 -8.49 -3.14
CA LEU A 72 -15.03 -7.86 -3.96
C LEU A 72 -15.08 -8.51 -5.35
N ASN A 73 -13.98 -9.08 -5.80
CA ASN A 73 -13.93 -9.65 -7.12
C ASN A 73 -14.39 -11.12 -7.08
N THR A 74 -14.65 -11.64 -5.95
CA THR A 74 -15.04 -13.05 -5.83
C THR A 74 -16.49 -13.12 -6.22
N PRO A 75 -16.79 -14.04 -7.06
CA PRO A 75 -18.14 -14.20 -7.58
C PRO A 75 -19.16 -14.52 -6.57
N ILE A 76 -18.74 -14.72 -5.42
CA ILE A 76 -19.59 -15.01 -4.45
C ILE A 76 -20.53 -14.08 -4.18
N GLY A 77 -20.34 -13.05 -4.36
CA GLY A 77 -21.25 -12.02 -4.10
C GLY A 77 -22.53 -12.52 -4.39
N ILE A 78 -22.41 -13.42 -4.80
CA ILE A 78 -23.49 -13.98 -5.16
C ILE A 78 -24.24 -14.47 -4.15
N ILE A 79 -24.00 -14.73 -3.47
CA ILE A 79 -24.71 -15.28 -2.54
C ILE A 79 -25.63 -14.63 -2.14
#